data_4293775f22199607f7ba9a04195d9d79
#
_entry.id   4293775f22199607f7ba9a04195d9d79
#
_cell.length_a   1.000
_cell.length_b   1.000
_cell.length_c   1.000
_cell.angle_alpha   90.00
_cell.angle_beta   90.00
_cell.angle_gamma   90.00
#
_symmetry.space_group_name_H-M   'P 1'
#
loop_
_entity.id
_entity.type
_entity.pdbx_description
1 polymer ?
#
loop_
_entity_poly.entity_id
_entity_poly.type
_entity_poly.pdbx_seq_one_letter_code
_entity_poly.pdbx_strand_id
1 'polypeptide(L)'
;FVATSKEAKEAMELAEMVYEGDISLQTVSFCRMEAQQECLAGSFCIPKLLDVQGSRYRILFFINQRHIVIIDDNDFSWRLIMRIRQNRTKQGETREHFIYNFIGQFMSRDVETLGRYESLIMDMEEKVMDGVIEGFQNEIMPIRKELLTLRGYYDQLMDMGKELEENENGFFAKKRLKYFGIIA
;
A
#
# COMPACT_ATOMS: atom_id res chain seq x y z
N PHE A 1 -15.73 -3.24 -6.39
CA PHE A 1 -15.47 -2.77 -7.76
C PHE A 1 -13.99 -2.48 -7.93
N VAL A 2 -13.44 -2.83 -9.11
CA VAL A 2 -12.12 -2.38 -9.56
C VAL A 2 -12.35 -1.72 -10.90
N ALA A 3 -11.88 -0.49 -11.07
CA ALA A 3 -12.11 0.32 -12.25
C ALA A 3 -10.85 1.13 -12.62
N THR A 4 -10.78 1.56 -13.86
CA THR A 4 -9.76 2.50 -14.32
C THR A 4 -10.15 3.94 -13.96
N SER A 5 -9.21 4.89 -14.05
CA SER A 5 -9.52 6.31 -13.84
C SER A 5 -10.60 6.84 -14.79
N LYS A 6 -10.75 6.26 -15.98
CA LYS A 6 -11.79 6.63 -16.94
C LYS A 6 -13.20 6.18 -16.52
N GLU A 7 -13.28 5.08 -15.79
CA GLU A 7 -14.51 4.46 -15.30
C GLU A 7 -14.82 4.84 -13.84
N ALA A 8 -13.93 5.61 -13.21
CA ALA A 8 -14.00 5.93 -11.77
C ALA A 8 -15.34 6.55 -11.37
N LYS A 9 -15.85 7.49 -12.17
CA LYS A 9 -17.12 8.15 -11.89
C LYS A 9 -18.29 7.16 -11.91
N GLU A 10 -18.38 6.31 -12.91
CA GLU A 10 -19.40 5.27 -13.02
C GLU A 10 -19.29 4.26 -11.86
N ALA A 11 -18.07 3.84 -11.51
CA ALA A 11 -17.85 2.92 -10.40
C ALA A 11 -18.28 3.52 -9.05
N MET A 12 -18.05 4.82 -8.83
CA MET A 12 -18.48 5.54 -7.62
C MET A 12 -20.00 5.68 -7.57
N GLU A 13 -20.64 6.01 -8.69
CA GLU A 13 -22.10 6.09 -8.79
C GLU A 13 -22.75 4.72 -8.50
N LEU A 14 -22.24 3.64 -9.09
CA LEU A 14 -22.72 2.27 -8.83
C LEU A 14 -22.51 1.82 -7.38
N ALA A 15 -21.49 2.33 -6.73
CA ALA A 15 -21.20 2.04 -5.32
C ALA A 15 -21.97 2.95 -4.35
N GLU A 16 -22.78 3.88 -4.84
CA GLU A 16 -23.50 4.88 -4.02
C GLU A 16 -22.53 5.68 -3.15
N MET A 17 -21.39 6.11 -3.72
CA MET A 17 -20.35 6.88 -3.03
C MET A 17 -20.21 8.28 -3.61
N VAL A 18 -20.15 9.28 -2.75
CA VAL A 18 -19.80 10.66 -3.10
C VAL A 18 -18.43 10.96 -2.54
N TYR A 19 -17.56 11.49 -3.38
CA TYR A 19 -16.22 11.94 -3.03
C TYR A 19 -15.98 13.32 -3.63
N GLU A 20 -15.69 14.29 -2.78
CA GLU A 20 -15.49 15.70 -3.21
C GLU A 20 -14.07 16.03 -3.67
N GLY A 21 -13.16 15.06 -3.54
CA GLY A 21 -11.75 15.24 -3.92
C GLY A 21 -11.45 14.88 -5.38
N ASP A 22 -10.18 15.06 -5.75
CA ASP A 22 -9.67 14.69 -7.07
C ASP A 22 -9.48 13.17 -7.20
N ILE A 23 -10.12 12.56 -8.20
CA ILE A 23 -9.98 11.14 -8.53
C ILE A 23 -8.91 10.97 -9.62
N SER A 24 -7.74 11.57 -9.42
CA SER A 24 -6.61 11.46 -10.34
C SER A 24 -5.49 10.63 -9.72
N LEU A 25 -5.12 9.52 -10.38
CA LEU A 25 -3.97 8.73 -9.96
C LEU A 25 -2.64 9.47 -10.10
N GLN A 26 -2.58 10.51 -10.94
CA GLN A 26 -1.36 11.30 -11.17
C GLN A 26 -0.99 12.16 -9.95
N THR A 27 -1.98 12.59 -9.18
CA THR A 27 -1.77 13.41 -7.98
C THR A 27 -1.40 12.57 -6.74
N VAL A 28 -1.55 11.24 -6.81
CA VAL A 28 -1.21 10.33 -5.72
C VAL A 28 0.30 10.27 -5.54
N SER A 29 0.81 10.78 -4.42
CA SER A 29 2.24 10.86 -4.09
C SER A 29 2.64 10.15 -2.81
N PHE A 30 1.69 9.79 -1.94
CA PHE A 30 1.89 9.09 -0.67
C PHE A 30 0.67 8.23 -0.31
N CYS A 31 0.85 7.36 0.70
CA CYS A 31 -0.24 6.57 1.24
C CYS A 31 -0.95 7.36 2.33
N ARG A 32 -2.28 7.41 2.27
CA ARG A 32 -3.13 8.01 3.31
C ARG A 32 -4.52 7.39 3.30
N MET A 33 -5.20 7.53 4.42
CA MET A 33 -6.62 7.27 4.56
C MET A 33 -7.27 8.48 5.20
N GLU A 34 -8.49 8.79 4.81
CA GLU A 34 -9.21 9.98 5.27
C GLU A 34 -10.69 9.66 5.38
N ALA A 35 -11.25 9.91 6.56
CA ALA A 35 -12.67 9.78 6.78
C ALA A 35 -13.41 10.98 6.17
N GLN A 36 -14.35 10.72 5.27
CA GLN A 36 -15.27 11.71 4.72
C GLN A 36 -16.70 11.35 5.08
N GLN A 37 -17.63 12.25 4.82
CA GLN A 37 -19.01 12.12 5.29
C GLN A 37 -19.68 10.82 4.81
N GLU A 38 -19.46 10.42 3.56
CA GLU A 38 -20.16 9.27 2.96
C GLU A 38 -19.23 8.11 2.60
N CYS A 39 -17.92 8.31 2.62
CA CYS A 39 -16.94 7.25 2.36
C CYS A 39 -15.66 7.47 3.16
N LEU A 40 -14.92 6.40 3.35
CA LEU A 40 -13.54 6.43 3.73
C LEU A 40 -12.71 6.42 2.44
N ALA A 41 -11.96 7.47 2.18
CA ALA A 41 -11.13 7.61 0.99
C ALA A 41 -9.66 7.34 1.31
N GLY A 42 -9.01 6.53 0.49
CA GLY A 42 -7.61 6.21 0.66
C GLY A 42 -6.81 6.32 -0.64
N SER A 43 -5.52 6.57 -0.50
CA SER A 43 -4.57 6.50 -1.60
C SER A 43 -3.38 5.64 -1.22
N PHE A 44 -2.88 4.88 -2.19
CA PHE A 44 -1.65 4.11 -2.07
C PHE A 44 -0.66 4.53 -3.14
N CYS A 45 0.55 4.88 -2.73
CA CYS A 45 1.68 5.16 -3.60
C CYS A 45 2.80 4.17 -3.27
N ILE A 46 2.74 2.98 -3.89
CA ILE A 46 3.55 1.83 -3.54
C ILE A 46 4.86 1.87 -4.31
N PRO A 47 6.02 1.96 -3.64
CA PRO A 47 7.32 1.92 -4.31
C PRO A 47 7.60 0.52 -4.86
N LYS A 48 8.37 0.45 -5.94
CA LYS A 48 8.94 -0.81 -6.39
C LYS A 48 10.26 -1.02 -5.67
N LEU A 49 10.38 -2.13 -4.96
CA LEU A 49 11.62 -2.49 -4.28
C LEU A 49 12.75 -2.69 -5.29
N LEU A 50 13.96 -2.28 -4.93
CA LEU A 50 15.16 -2.20 -5.79
C LEU A 50 15.06 -1.19 -6.95
N ASP A 51 13.99 -0.39 -7.01
CA ASP A 51 13.79 0.76 -7.91
C ASP A 51 12.87 1.79 -7.22
N VAL A 52 13.14 2.08 -5.95
CA VAL A 52 12.27 2.88 -5.08
C VAL A 52 12.14 4.33 -5.56
N GLN A 53 13.13 4.82 -6.30
CA GLN A 53 13.12 6.16 -6.89
C GLN A 53 12.42 6.21 -8.26
N GLY A 54 12.13 5.06 -8.85
CA GLY A 54 11.49 4.93 -10.15
C GLY A 54 9.96 5.00 -10.11
N SER A 55 9.35 4.29 -11.03
CA SER A 55 7.89 4.26 -11.15
C SER A 55 7.22 3.58 -9.95
N ARG A 56 6.10 4.13 -9.49
CA ARG A 56 5.31 3.62 -8.36
C ARG A 56 3.95 3.13 -8.83
N TYR A 57 3.38 2.16 -8.11
CA TYR A 57 1.98 1.83 -8.27
C TYR A 57 1.13 2.83 -7.51
N ARG A 58 0.14 3.42 -8.18
CA ARG A 58 -0.78 4.38 -7.61
C ARG A 58 -2.19 3.84 -7.66
N ILE A 59 -2.86 3.88 -6.54
CA ILE A 59 -4.21 3.34 -6.37
C ILE A 59 -5.01 4.34 -5.55
N LEU A 60 -6.27 4.56 -5.91
CA LEU A 60 -7.26 5.16 -5.03
C LEU A 60 -8.21 4.08 -4.53
N PHE A 61 -8.63 4.23 -3.28
CA PHE A 61 -9.38 3.21 -2.57
C PHE A 61 -10.49 3.88 -1.76
N PHE A 62 -11.73 3.50 -2.01
CA PHE A 62 -12.91 4.08 -1.37
C PHE A 62 -13.74 2.99 -0.71
N ILE A 63 -14.23 3.26 0.49
CA ILE A 63 -15.02 2.32 1.28
C ILE A 63 -16.25 3.03 1.83
N ASN A 64 -17.40 2.40 1.72
CA ASN A 64 -18.59 2.72 2.50
C ASN A 64 -19.11 1.49 3.24
N GLN A 65 -20.31 1.56 3.81
CA GLN A 65 -20.91 0.44 4.55
C GLN A 65 -21.11 -0.83 3.71
N ARG A 66 -21.21 -0.74 2.38
CA ARG A 66 -21.59 -1.85 1.50
C ARG A 66 -20.51 -2.22 0.51
N HIS A 67 -19.78 -1.24 0.00
CA HIS A 67 -18.93 -1.38 -1.16
C HIS A 67 -17.49 -0.96 -0.88
N ILE A 68 -16.60 -1.51 -1.67
CA ILE A 68 -15.20 -1.10 -1.82
C ILE A 68 -14.99 -0.81 -3.30
N VAL A 69 -14.49 0.39 -3.62
CA VAL A 69 -14.10 0.79 -4.97
C VAL A 69 -12.59 1.01 -5.00
N ILE A 70 -11.94 0.43 -5.97
CA ILE A 70 -10.50 0.55 -6.19
C ILE A 70 -10.29 1.10 -7.59
N ILE A 71 -9.56 2.20 -7.71
CA ILE A 71 -9.20 2.82 -8.98
C ILE A 71 -7.73 2.54 -9.27
N ASP A 72 -7.46 1.87 -10.39
CA ASP A 72 -6.11 1.42 -10.77
C ASP A 72 -6.02 1.27 -12.29
N ASP A 73 -5.12 2.03 -12.92
CA ASP A 73 -4.89 1.98 -14.37
C ASP A 73 -3.87 0.90 -14.81
N ASN A 74 -3.30 0.14 -13.86
CA ASN A 74 -2.19 -0.78 -14.14
C ASN A 74 -2.51 -2.26 -13.88
N ASP A 75 -3.78 -2.61 -13.63
CA ASP A 75 -4.21 -3.96 -13.24
C ASP A 75 -3.48 -4.54 -12.01
N PHE A 76 -2.77 -3.70 -11.26
CA PHE A 76 -1.99 -4.14 -10.11
C PHE A 76 -2.91 -4.66 -9.00
N SER A 77 -3.96 -3.90 -8.68
CA SER A 77 -4.95 -4.25 -7.67
C SER A 77 -5.71 -5.53 -8.05
N TRP A 78 -6.06 -5.69 -9.32
CA TRP A 78 -6.72 -6.90 -9.81
C TRP A 78 -5.87 -8.14 -9.59
N ARG A 79 -4.58 -8.08 -9.91
CA ARG A 79 -3.63 -9.19 -9.65
C ARG A 79 -3.53 -9.55 -8.16
N LEU A 80 -3.54 -8.55 -7.28
CA LEU A 80 -3.52 -8.78 -5.82
C LEU A 80 -4.81 -9.45 -5.34
N ILE A 81 -5.96 -8.98 -5.81
CA ILE A 81 -7.27 -9.56 -5.48
C ILE A 81 -7.34 -11.01 -5.93
N MET A 82 -6.84 -11.33 -7.13
CA MET A 82 -6.80 -12.72 -7.60
C MET A 82 -5.92 -13.60 -6.71
N ARG A 83 -4.78 -13.12 -6.22
CA ARG A 83 -3.96 -13.83 -5.22
C ARG A 83 -4.71 -14.08 -3.92
N ILE A 84 -5.36 -13.07 -3.38
CA ILE A 84 -6.17 -13.19 -2.16
C ILE A 84 -7.24 -14.27 -2.36
N ARG A 85 -7.92 -14.27 -3.51
CA ARG A 85 -8.94 -15.29 -3.83
C ARG A 85 -8.40 -16.70 -3.94
N GLN A 86 -7.20 -16.90 -4.49
CA GLN A 86 -6.57 -18.22 -4.60
C GLN A 86 -6.18 -18.80 -3.24
N ASN A 87 -5.82 -17.95 -2.28
CA ASN A 87 -5.40 -18.35 -0.94
C ASN A 87 -6.57 -18.47 0.07
N ARG A 88 -7.82 -18.34 -0.40
CA ARG A 88 -9.00 -18.40 0.47
C ARG A 88 -9.19 -19.79 1.10
N THR A 89 -9.26 -19.80 2.41
CA THR A 89 -9.96 -20.85 3.17
C THR A 89 -11.47 -20.63 3.09
N LYS A 90 -12.26 -21.72 3.11
CA LYS A 90 -13.71 -21.76 2.82
C LYS A 90 -14.66 -20.92 3.73
N GLN A 91 -14.17 -20.12 4.64
CA GLN A 91 -14.98 -19.24 5.50
C GLN A 91 -15.13 -17.86 4.88
N GLY A 92 -16.34 -17.31 4.90
CA GLY A 92 -16.71 -16.03 4.30
C GLY A 92 -15.79 -14.88 4.74
N GLU A 93 -15.14 -14.25 3.79
CA GLU A 93 -14.28 -13.10 4.00
C GLU A 93 -15.12 -11.88 4.33
N THR A 94 -14.73 -11.17 5.38
CA THR A 94 -15.35 -9.91 5.75
C THR A 94 -14.59 -8.76 5.09
N ARG A 95 -15.22 -7.58 5.00
CA ARG A 95 -14.57 -6.40 4.42
C ARG A 95 -13.27 -6.05 5.15
N GLU A 96 -13.28 -6.09 6.48
CA GLU A 96 -12.14 -5.79 7.32
C GLU A 96 -10.97 -6.77 7.05
N HIS A 97 -11.30 -8.06 6.93
CA HIS A 97 -10.30 -9.08 6.60
C HIS A 97 -9.78 -8.93 5.16
N PHE A 98 -10.67 -8.57 4.21
CA PHE A 98 -10.24 -8.26 2.85
C PHE A 98 -9.27 -7.08 2.79
N ILE A 99 -9.57 -5.97 3.49
CA ILE A 99 -8.72 -4.77 3.53
C ILE A 99 -7.35 -5.11 4.13
N TYR A 100 -7.35 -5.83 5.25
CA TYR A 100 -6.13 -6.32 5.89
C TYR A 100 -5.28 -7.16 4.92
N ASN A 101 -5.90 -8.15 4.26
CA ASN A 101 -5.20 -8.99 3.28
C ASN A 101 -4.71 -8.19 2.09
N PHE A 102 -5.50 -7.22 1.61
CA PHE A 102 -5.13 -6.39 0.46
C PHE A 102 -3.90 -5.52 0.76
N ILE A 103 -3.88 -4.85 1.90
CA ILE A 103 -2.71 -4.07 2.35
C ILE A 103 -1.51 -5.00 2.60
N GLY A 104 -1.73 -6.15 3.23
CA GLY A 104 -0.68 -7.15 3.47
C GLY A 104 -0.02 -7.67 2.18
N GLN A 105 -0.74 -7.69 1.05
CA GLN A 105 -0.14 -8.07 -0.23
C GLN A 105 0.93 -7.09 -0.72
N PHE A 106 0.87 -5.83 -0.31
CA PHE A 106 1.89 -4.84 -0.68
C PHE A 106 3.25 -5.17 -0.07
N MET A 107 3.25 -5.76 1.12
CA MET A 107 4.44 -6.10 1.90
C MET A 107 4.86 -7.57 1.77
N SER A 108 4.11 -8.39 1.03
CA SER A 108 4.26 -9.86 1.03
C SER A 108 5.63 -10.38 0.54
N ARG A 109 6.39 -9.56 -0.18
CA ARG A 109 7.73 -9.88 -0.70
C ARG A 109 8.83 -9.00 -0.13
N ASP A 110 8.49 -8.12 0.78
CA ASP A 110 9.41 -7.09 1.24
C ASP A 110 10.54 -7.68 2.08
N VAL A 111 10.24 -8.68 2.91
CA VAL A 111 11.25 -9.37 3.73
C VAL A 111 12.33 -10.01 2.86
N GLU A 112 11.96 -10.70 1.78
CA GLU A 112 12.92 -11.29 0.83
C GLU A 112 13.79 -10.20 0.16
N THR A 113 13.15 -9.09 -0.21
CA THR A 113 13.86 -8.01 -0.90
C THR A 113 14.72 -7.18 0.04
N LEU A 114 14.30 -6.99 1.29
CA LEU A 114 15.13 -6.36 2.33
C LEU A 114 16.40 -7.18 2.59
N GLY A 115 16.30 -8.51 2.56
CA GLY A 115 17.48 -9.38 2.62
C GLY A 115 18.50 -9.14 1.49
N ARG A 116 18.06 -8.67 0.32
CA ARG A 116 19.00 -8.28 -0.77
C ARG A 116 19.74 -6.98 -0.46
N TYR A 117 19.07 -5.99 0.17
CA TYR A 117 19.77 -4.78 0.64
C TYR A 117 20.80 -5.11 1.70
N GLU A 118 20.46 -6.04 2.62
CA GLU A 118 21.40 -6.53 3.62
C GLU A 118 22.65 -7.14 2.96
N SER A 119 22.47 -8.05 1.98
CA SER A 119 23.58 -8.64 1.22
C SER A 119 24.41 -7.59 0.51
N LEU A 120 23.78 -6.58 -0.13
CA LEU A 120 24.50 -5.50 -0.81
C LEU A 120 25.35 -4.67 0.17
N ILE A 121 24.84 -4.43 1.38
CA ILE A 121 25.59 -3.71 2.42
C ILE A 121 26.77 -4.55 2.90
N MET A 122 26.58 -5.85 3.17
CA MET A 122 27.63 -6.77 3.58
C MET A 122 28.76 -6.85 2.54
N ASP A 123 28.43 -6.97 1.25
CA ASP A 123 29.41 -6.98 0.16
C ASP A 123 30.23 -5.68 0.11
N MET A 124 29.60 -4.55 0.43
CA MET A 124 30.29 -3.27 0.51
C MET A 124 31.21 -3.18 1.73
N GLU A 125 30.77 -3.67 2.87
CA GLU A 125 31.58 -3.71 4.10
C GLU A 125 32.84 -4.57 3.90
N GLU A 126 32.72 -5.73 3.24
CA GLU A 126 33.83 -6.61 2.91
C GLU A 126 34.88 -5.89 2.02
N LYS A 127 34.43 -5.21 0.95
CA LYS A 127 35.31 -4.41 0.09
C LYS A 127 36.06 -3.33 0.86
N VAL A 128 35.41 -2.65 1.80
CA VAL A 128 36.06 -1.65 2.64
C VAL A 128 37.10 -2.26 3.57
N MET A 129 36.82 -3.44 4.15
CA MET A 129 37.76 -4.17 4.99
C MET A 129 38.98 -4.60 4.20
N ASP A 130 38.83 -4.94 2.91
CA ASP A 130 39.92 -5.27 1.99
C ASP A 130 40.69 -4.03 1.47
N GLY A 131 40.34 -2.84 1.96
CA GLY A 131 41.02 -1.59 1.62
C GLY A 131 40.50 -0.91 0.36
N VAL A 132 39.42 -1.40 -0.25
CA VAL A 132 38.77 -0.79 -1.42
C VAL A 132 37.78 0.27 -0.95
N ILE A 133 38.29 1.47 -0.66
CA ILE A 133 37.45 2.58 -0.14
C ILE A 133 36.96 3.48 -1.28
N GLU A 134 37.60 3.44 -2.43
CA GLU A 134 37.29 4.29 -3.57
C GLU A 134 35.87 3.98 -4.12
N GLY A 135 35.03 4.97 -4.22
CA GLY A 135 33.64 4.83 -4.72
C GLY A 135 32.61 4.37 -3.70
N PHE A 136 32.98 3.95 -2.48
CA PHE A 136 32.06 3.46 -1.44
C PHE A 136 30.87 4.40 -1.19
N GLN A 137 31.12 5.71 -1.12
CA GLN A 137 30.04 6.70 -0.91
C GLN A 137 29.03 6.70 -2.06
N ASN A 138 29.48 6.49 -3.29
CA ASN A 138 28.61 6.47 -4.46
C ASN A 138 27.73 5.19 -4.49
N GLU A 139 28.20 4.10 -3.92
CA GLU A 139 27.46 2.84 -3.83
C GLU A 139 26.48 2.83 -2.65
N ILE A 140 26.88 3.31 -1.47
CA ILE A 140 26.05 3.28 -0.26
C ILE A 140 24.94 4.33 -0.24
N MET A 141 25.15 5.52 -0.83
CA MET A 141 24.19 6.61 -0.80
C MET A 141 22.87 6.28 -1.50
N PRO A 142 22.83 5.63 -2.68
CA PRO A 142 21.58 5.17 -3.29
C PRO A 142 20.80 4.20 -2.39
N ILE A 143 21.46 3.20 -1.80
CA ILE A 143 20.86 2.22 -0.91
C ILE A 143 20.25 2.91 0.31
N ARG A 144 21.01 3.80 0.95
CA ARG A 144 20.50 4.58 2.08
C ARG A 144 19.25 5.40 1.71
N LYS A 145 19.25 6.04 0.54
CA LYS A 145 18.12 6.82 0.05
C LYS A 145 16.88 5.93 -0.18
N GLU A 146 17.07 4.74 -0.75
CA GLU A 146 15.99 3.78 -0.95
C GLU A 146 15.41 3.30 0.38
N LEU A 147 16.26 2.91 1.33
CA LEU A 147 15.83 2.45 2.65
C LEU A 147 15.07 3.55 3.44
N LEU A 148 15.51 4.81 3.35
CA LEU A 148 14.78 5.93 3.95
C LEU A 148 13.40 6.14 3.30
N THR A 149 13.29 5.95 1.99
CA THR A 149 12.00 6.05 1.29
C THR A 149 11.08 4.90 1.67
N LEU A 150 11.61 3.68 1.80
CA LEU A 150 10.85 2.52 2.27
C LEU A 150 10.37 2.70 3.70
N ARG A 151 11.23 3.20 4.59
CA ARG A 151 10.82 3.52 5.95
C ARG A 151 9.62 4.48 5.97
N GLY A 152 9.71 5.60 5.24
CA GLY A 152 8.60 6.55 5.16
C GLY A 152 7.33 5.95 4.55
N TYR A 153 7.46 4.99 3.63
CA TYR A 153 6.34 4.25 3.09
C TYR A 153 5.67 3.35 4.14
N TYR A 154 6.45 2.61 4.94
CA TYR A 154 5.90 1.78 6.01
C TYR A 154 5.28 2.61 7.13
N ASP A 155 5.89 3.73 7.51
CA ASP A 155 5.32 4.67 8.48
C ASP A 155 3.91 5.14 8.02
N GLN A 156 3.74 5.43 6.72
CA GLN A 156 2.44 5.81 6.15
C GLN A 156 1.42 4.65 6.19
N LEU A 157 1.84 3.41 5.93
CA LEU A 157 0.94 2.25 6.04
C LEU A 157 0.49 2.01 7.49
N MET A 158 1.40 2.19 8.47
CA MET A 158 1.07 2.12 9.89
C MET A 158 0.03 3.18 10.27
N ASP A 159 0.22 4.42 9.82
CA ASP A 159 -0.74 5.49 10.08
C ASP A 159 -2.12 5.19 9.44
N MET A 160 -2.15 4.64 8.23
CA MET A 160 -3.40 4.17 7.63
C MET A 160 -4.06 3.05 8.46
N GLY A 161 -3.28 2.15 9.05
CA GLY A 161 -3.78 1.11 9.95
C GLY A 161 -4.48 1.71 11.17
N LYS A 162 -3.91 2.76 11.78
CA LYS A 162 -4.50 3.50 12.90
C LYS A 162 -5.82 4.17 12.51
N GLU A 163 -5.84 4.91 11.39
CA GLU A 163 -7.06 5.56 10.89
C GLU A 163 -8.19 4.55 10.65
N LEU A 164 -7.87 3.37 10.09
CA LEU A 164 -8.84 2.30 9.91
C LEU A 164 -9.34 1.74 11.26
N GLU A 165 -8.44 1.62 12.26
CA GLU A 165 -8.78 1.12 13.59
C GLU A 165 -9.65 2.13 14.38
N GLU A 166 -9.41 3.42 14.23
CA GLU A 166 -10.23 4.48 14.82
C GLU A 166 -11.68 4.43 14.33
N ASN A 167 -11.88 3.98 13.07
CA ASN A 167 -13.21 3.74 12.50
C ASN A 167 -14.16 4.91 12.67
N GLU A 168 -13.68 6.12 12.38
CA GLU A 168 -14.43 7.38 12.60
C GLU A 168 -15.82 7.36 11.96
N ASN A 169 -15.93 6.85 10.73
CA ASN A 169 -17.19 6.69 10.01
C ASN A 169 -18.13 5.61 10.59
N GLY A 170 -17.63 4.74 11.47
CA GLY A 170 -18.39 3.62 12.00
C GLY A 170 -18.74 2.52 10.97
N PHE A 171 -18.02 2.44 9.85
CA PHE A 171 -18.29 1.49 8.77
C PHE A 171 -17.90 0.04 9.09
N PHE A 172 -17.05 -0.16 10.07
CA PHE A 172 -16.52 -1.47 10.44
C PHE A 172 -17.07 -1.95 11.76
N ALA A 173 -17.23 -3.29 11.87
CA ALA A 173 -17.68 -3.91 13.10
C ALA A 173 -16.57 -3.84 14.18
N LYS A 174 -16.88 -3.29 15.37
CA LYS A 174 -15.91 -3.11 16.47
C LYS A 174 -15.06 -4.35 16.76
N LYS A 175 -15.66 -5.56 16.77
CA LYS A 175 -14.96 -6.82 17.00
C LYS A 175 -13.94 -7.20 15.95
N ARG A 176 -13.93 -6.52 14.79
CA ARG A 176 -13.05 -6.79 13.65
C ARG A 176 -11.97 -5.74 13.45
N LEU A 177 -11.99 -4.63 14.18
CA LEU A 177 -10.98 -3.57 14.11
C LEU A 177 -9.57 -4.08 14.43
N LYS A 178 -9.46 -5.18 15.19
CA LYS A 178 -8.18 -5.85 15.47
C LYS A 178 -7.35 -6.21 14.22
N TYR A 179 -7.98 -6.36 13.05
CA TYR A 179 -7.24 -6.59 11.80
C TYR A 179 -6.42 -5.37 11.40
N PHE A 180 -6.91 -4.18 11.71
CA PHE A 180 -6.22 -2.93 11.38
C PHE A 180 -5.10 -2.63 12.37
N GLY A 181 -5.28 -2.92 13.66
CA GLY A 181 -4.23 -2.84 14.67
C GLY A 181 -3.02 -3.78 14.43
N ILE A 182 -3.12 -4.75 13.52
CA ILE A 182 -1.98 -5.58 13.08
C ILE A 182 -1.14 -4.83 12.01
N ILE A 183 -1.75 -3.88 11.28
CA ILE A 183 -1.07 -3.05 10.27
C ILE A 183 -0.37 -1.87 10.98
N ALA A 184 -0.99 -1.33 12.02
CA ALA A 184 -0.46 -0.25 12.87
C ALA A 184 0.64 -0.77 13.79
#